data_99f6154644314db1c96162a192751890
#
_entry.id   99f6154644314db1c96162a192751890
#
_cell.length_a   1.000
_cell.length_b   1.000
_cell.length_c   1.000
_cell.angle_alpha   90.00
_cell.angle_beta   90.00
_cell.angle_gamma   90.00
#
_symmetry.space_group_name_H-M   'P 1'
#
loop_
_entity.id
_entity.type
_entity.pdbx_description
1 polymer ?
#
loop_
_entity_poly.entity_id
_entity_poly.type
_entity_poly.pdbx_seq_one_letter_code
_entity_poly.pdbx_strand_id
1 'polypeptide(L)'
;MTSAHDLKASAIITVTKSGTTARVISKYRPSCMIIGCTTSASVWRQLSLSWGVVPLMISEESNTDDLFEHAVDSAVAANLIHDGELVVLTAGVPLGISGTTNLMKVHVVGHMLVKGQGLCGNQVTASLCVAHSEQEAKDTFREGNVLVIHKVTRELLPMLRKATGLILEDSNPDGLGAIAGLSLDI
;
A
#
# COMPACT_ATOMS: atom_id res chain seq x y z
N MET A 1 6.71 3.88 15.33
CA MET A 1 5.75 5.01 15.32
C MET A 1 6.21 6.06 14.33
N THR A 2 7.40 6.63 14.49
CA THR A 2 7.99 7.59 13.55
C THR A 2 7.95 7.08 12.11
N SER A 3 8.38 5.84 11.86
CA SER A 3 8.37 5.24 10.53
C SER A 3 6.99 5.22 9.86
N ALA A 4 5.93 4.88 10.60
CA ALA A 4 4.57 4.88 10.03
C ALA A 4 4.09 6.30 9.69
N HIS A 5 4.45 7.28 10.52
CA HIS A 5 4.15 8.70 10.28
C HIS A 5 4.93 9.24 9.08
N ASP A 6 6.25 9.00 9.03
CA ASP A 6 7.14 9.50 7.98
C ASP A 6 6.78 8.91 6.61
N LEU A 7 6.33 7.65 6.61
CA LEU A 7 5.87 6.95 5.41
C LEU A 7 4.41 7.24 5.06
N LYS A 8 3.68 8.03 5.87
CA LYS A 8 2.23 8.28 5.72
C LYS A 8 1.43 6.98 5.58
N ALA A 9 1.79 5.97 6.38
CA ALA A 9 1.11 4.67 6.35
C ALA A 9 -0.36 4.81 6.74
N SER A 10 -1.25 4.13 6.02
CA SER A 10 -2.70 4.10 6.29
C SER A 10 -3.03 3.34 7.56
N ALA A 11 -2.26 2.28 7.85
CA ALA A 11 -2.43 1.48 9.05
C ALA A 11 -1.12 0.87 9.57
N ILE A 12 -1.12 0.53 10.87
CA ILE A 12 -0.11 -0.34 11.49
C ILE A 12 -0.81 -1.67 11.80
N ILE A 13 -0.41 -2.73 11.11
CA ILE A 13 -0.90 -4.08 11.35
C ILE A 13 0.07 -4.77 12.32
N THR A 14 -0.42 -5.21 13.46
CA THR A 14 0.38 -5.91 14.44
C THR A 14 -0.16 -7.30 14.70
N VAL A 15 0.65 -8.32 14.42
CA VAL A 15 0.31 -9.69 14.77
C VAL A 15 0.79 -9.97 16.17
N THR A 16 -0.13 -10.32 17.07
CA THR A 16 0.15 -10.42 18.49
C THR A 16 -0.62 -11.56 19.16
N LYS A 17 0.08 -12.41 19.89
CA LYS A 17 -0.52 -13.50 20.65
C LYS A 17 -1.16 -13.04 21.96
N SER A 18 -0.57 -12.05 22.63
CA SER A 18 -1.00 -11.55 23.94
C SER A 18 -1.66 -10.16 23.89
N GLY A 19 -1.70 -9.51 22.73
CA GLY A 19 -2.19 -8.15 22.56
C GLY A 19 -1.23 -7.06 23.05
N THR A 20 -0.07 -7.42 23.62
CA THR A 20 0.85 -6.47 24.25
C THR A 20 1.37 -5.45 23.24
N THR A 21 1.78 -5.88 22.05
CA THR A 21 2.29 -4.98 21.00
C THR A 21 1.25 -3.95 20.58
N ALA A 22 0.02 -4.39 20.30
CA ALA A 22 -1.07 -3.49 19.95
C ALA A 22 -1.35 -2.45 21.04
N ARG A 23 -1.39 -2.88 22.30
CA ARG A 23 -1.59 -1.98 23.46
C ARG A 23 -0.45 -0.99 23.64
N VAL A 24 0.80 -1.42 23.43
CA VAL A 24 1.97 -0.53 23.50
C VAL A 24 1.91 0.51 22.39
N ILE A 25 1.61 0.11 21.15
CA ILE A 25 1.45 1.04 20.01
C ILE A 25 0.31 2.03 20.29
N SER A 26 -0.82 1.55 20.82
CA SER A 26 -1.98 2.37 21.18
C SER A 26 -1.64 3.51 22.16
N LYS A 27 -0.74 3.30 23.12
CA LYS A 27 -0.29 4.33 24.07
C LYS A 27 0.33 5.55 23.39
N TYR A 28 0.97 5.37 22.25
CA TYR A 28 1.60 6.45 21.50
C TYR A 28 0.63 7.21 20.57
N ARG A 29 -0.62 6.79 20.50
CA ARG A 29 -1.68 7.42 19.71
C ARG A 29 -1.26 7.81 18.30
N PRO A 30 -0.88 6.84 17.44
CA PRO A 30 -0.53 7.14 16.07
C PRO A 30 -1.68 7.82 15.34
N SER A 31 -1.37 8.60 14.31
CA SER A 31 -2.37 9.21 13.44
C SER A 31 -3.10 8.21 12.54
N CYS A 32 -2.46 7.07 12.26
CA CYS A 32 -3.05 5.98 11.48
C CYS A 32 -3.70 4.92 12.38
N MET A 33 -4.60 4.14 11.80
CA MET A 33 -5.29 3.03 12.46
C MET A 33 -4.31 1.95 12.93
N ILE A 34 -4.62 1.31 14.05
CA ILE A 34 -3.89 0.12 14.52
C ILE A 34 -4.79 -1.10 14.31
N ILE A 35 -4.36 -2.05 13.50
CA ILE A 35 -5.06 -3.31 13.29
C ILE A 35 -4.35 -4.39 14.12
N GLY A 36 -5.03 -4.87 15.14
CA GLY A 36 -4.49 -5.88 16.07
C GLY A 36 -4.93 -7.29 15.68
N CYS A 37 -4.09 -8.01 14.92
CA CYS A 37 -4.36 -9.36 14.47
C CYS A 37 -3.96 -10.38 15.55
N THR A 38 -4.87 -11.29 15.90
CA THR A 38 -4.64 -12.30 16.93
C THR A 38 -5.41 -13.59 16.63
N THR A 39 -4.87 -14.72 17.09
CA THR A 39 -5.52 -16.04 17.03
C THR A 39 -6.38 -16.33 18.27
N SER A 40 -6.30 -15.47 19.30
CA SER A 40 -6.98 -15.66 20.57
C SER A 40 -8.24 -14.80 20.70
N ALA A 41 -9.40 -15.44 20.85
CA ALA A 41 -10.68 -14.77 21.06
C ALA A 41 -10.72 -13.90 22.35
N SER A 42 -9.97 -14.27 23.39
CA SER A 42 -9.88 -13.48 24.62
C SER A 42 -9.09 -12.20 24.39
N VAL A 43 -7.97 -12.28 23.66
CA VAL A 43 -7.13 -11.12 23.30
C VAL A 43 -7.89 -10.20 22.34
N TRP A 44 -8.61 -10.76 21.37
CA TRP A 44 -9.45 -10.01 20.47
C TRP A 44 -10.44 -9.11 21.22
N ARG A 45 -11.18 -9.67 22.19
CA ARG A 45 -12.11 -8.90 23.06
C ARG A 45 -11.39 -7.84 23.88
N GLN A 46 -10.21 -8.14 24.44
CA GLN A 46 -9.42 -7.17 25.20
C GLN A 46 -8.92 -6.00 24.36
N LEU A 47 -8.52 -6.26 23.12
CA LEU A 47 -8.04 -5.24 22.20
C LEU A 47 -9.13 -4.25 21.79
N SER A 48 -10.41 -4.64 21.77
CA SER A 48 -11.54 -3.75 21.53
C SER A 48 -11.64 -2.61 22.57
N LEU A 49 -11.01 -2.73 23.72
CA LEU A 49 -10.94 -1.70 24.75
C LEU A 49 -9.71 -0.77 24.61
N SER A 50 -8.86 -1.02 23.62
CA SER A 50 -7.63 -0.25 23.42
C SER A 50 -7.88 0.89 22.43
N TRP A 51 -7.38 2.06 22.75
CA TRP A 51 -7.56 3.25 21.91
C TRP A 51 -6.99 3.06 20.50
N GLY A 52 -7.79 3.36 19.48
CA GLY A 52 -7.36 3.32 18.07
C GLY A 52 -7.01 1.93 17.55
N VAL A 53 -7.34 0.86 18.29
CA VAL A 53 -7.11 -0.52 17.87
C VAL A 53 -8.40 -1.13 17.34
N VAL A 54 -8.34 -1.63 16.11
CA VAL A 54 -9.35 -2.49 15.51
C VAL A 54 -8.84 -3.92 15.57
N PRO A 55 -9.45 -4.80 16.37
CA PRO A 55 -8.98 -6.17 16.49
C PRO A 55 -9.51 -7.04 15.35
N LEU A 56 -8.64 -7.89 14.80
CA LEU A 56 -8.99 -8.91 13.82
C LEU A 56 -8.62 -10.31 14.30
N MET A 57 -9.51 -11.27 14.04
CA MET A 57 -9.18 -12.68 14.21
C MET A 57 -8.53 -13.19 12.95
N ILE A 58 -7.40 -13.89 13.13
CA ILE A 58 -6.67 -14.57 12.05
C ILE A 58 -6.37 -16.02 12.46
N SER A 59 -6.09 -16.88 11.47
CA SER A 59 -5.61 -18.25 11.72
C SER A 59 -4.14 -18.26 12.12
N GLU A 60 -3.72 -19.36 12.74
CA GLU A 60 -2.29 -19.63 12.97
C GLU A 60 -1.63 -20.04 11.65
N GLU A 61 -0.49 -19.43 11.38
CA GLU A 61 0.36 -19.76 10.25
C GLU A 61 1.74 -20.21 10.75
N SER A 62 2.36 -21.10 10.02
CA SER A 62 3.70 -21.63 10.37
C SER A 62 4.84 -20.77 9.86
N ASN A 63 4.58 -19.96 8.83
CA ASN A 63 5.55 -19.09 8.17
C ASN A 63 5.18 -17.62 8.44
N THR A 64 6.20 -16.79 8.62
CA THR A 64 6.02 -15.36 8.91
C THR A 64 5.47 -14.58 7.71
N ASP A 65 5.87 -14.94 6.48
CA ASP A 65 5.40 -14.26 5.28
C ASP A 65 3.93 -14.59 5.03
N ASP A 66 3.54 -15.87 5.14
CA ASP A 66 2.14 -16.29 5.01
C ASP A 66 1.26 -15.62 6.08
N LEU A 67 1.78 -15.48 7.31
CA LEU A 67 1.10 -14.80 8.40
C LEU A 67 0.84 -13.32 8.10
N PHE A 68 1.80 -12.65 7.47
CA PHE A 68 1.65 -11.27 7.07
C PHE A 68 0.67 -11.09 5.91
N GLU A 69 0.75 -11.94 4.89
CA GLU A 69 -0.21 -11.94 3.77
C GLU A 69 -1.62 -12.17 4.30
N HIS A 70 -1.82 -13.19 5.13
CA HIS A 70 -3.12 -13.49 5.73
C HIS A 70 -3.64 -12.33 6.60
N ALA A 71 -2.78 -11.64 7.35
CA ALA A 71 -3.17 -10.48 8.14
C ALA A 71 -3.60 -9.30 7.26
N VAL A 72 -2.90 -9.06 6.14
CA VAL A 72 -3.25 -8.03 5.15
C VAL A 72 -4.57 -8.37 4.47
N ASP A 73 -4.72 -9.60 3.96
CA ASP A 73 -5.92 -10.05 3.27
C ASP A 73 -7.16 -9.97 4.18
N SER A 74 -6.98 -10.37 5.45
CA SER A 74 -8.05 -10.24 6.46
C SER A 74 -8.45 -8.79 6.70
N ALA A 75 -7.49 -7.88 6.68
CA ALA A 75 -7.75 -6.44 6.85
C ALA A 75 -8.44 -5.83 5.63
N VAL A 76 -8.08 -6.26 4.42
CA VAL A 76 -8.75 -5.89 3.16
C VAL A 76 -10.18 -6.43 3.16
N ALA A 77 -10.38 -7.72 3.49
CA ALA A 77 -11.70 -8.34 3.56
C ALA A 77 -12.62 -7.67 4.60
N ALA A 78 -12.04 -7.13 5.69
CA ALA A 78 -12.74 -6.34 6.69
C ALA A 78 -12.97 -4.86 6.27
N ASN A 79 -12.54 -4.47 5.07
CA ASN A 79 -12.64 -3.12 4.53
C ASN A 79 -11.95 -2.04 5.40
N LEU A 80 -10.84 -2.41 6.05
CA LEU A 80 -10.04 -1.54 6.92
C LEU A 80 -8.89 -0.88 6.17
N ILE A 81 -8.42 -1.51 5.11
CA ILE A 81 -7.37 -1.04 4.21
C ILE A 81 -7.73 -1.41 2.76
N HIS A 82 -7.15 -0.71 1.80
CA HIS A 82 -7.46 -0.85 0.38
C HIS A 82 -6.19 -1.09 -0.44
N ASP A 83 -6.36 -1.64 -1.64
CA ASP A 83 -5.26 -1.85 -2.58
C ASP A 83 -4.56 -0.52 -2.89
N GLY A 84 -3.24 -0.57 -2.96
CA GLY A 84 -2.37 0.59 -3.16
C GLY A 84 -1.99 1.34 -1.89
N GLU A 85 -2.63 1.09 -0.76
CA GLU A 85 -2.28 1.71 0.51
C GLU A 85 -0.98 1.13 1.09
N LEU A 86 -0.22 1.98 1.76
CA LEU A 86 1.00 1.57 2.44
C LEU A 86 0.70 1.28 3.91
N VAL A 87 1.12 0.10 4.37
CA VAL A 87 0.94 -0.35 5.76
C VAL A 87 2.27 -0.75 6.39
N VAL A 88 2.35 -0.65 7.71
CA VAL A 88 3.49 -1.12 8.49
C VAL A 88 3.08 -2.37 9.25
N LEU A 89 3.71 -3.49 8.93
CA LEU A 89 3.50 -4.79 9.58
C LEU A 89 4.49 -4.97 10.74
N THR A 90 4.03 -5.49 11.87
CA THR A 90 4.90 -5.83 12.99
C THR A 90 4.56 -7.19 13.58
N ALA A 91 5.59 -7.98 13.88
CA ALA A 91 5.45 -9.28 14.53
C ALA A 91 6.65 -9.62 15.39
N GLY A 92 6.50 -10.63 16.24
CA GLY A 92 7.59 -11.27 16.96
C GLY A 92 8.05 -12.56 16.29
N VAL A 93 9.33 -12.68 16.01
CA VAL A 93 9.96 -13.89 15.46
C VAL A 93 10.93 -14.47 16.48
N PRO A 94 10.95 -15.80 16.73
CA PRO A 94 10.10 -16.83 16.14
C PRO A 94 8.62 -16.74 16.58
N LEU A 95 7.75 -17.19 15.68
CA LEU A 95 6.30 -17.17 15.92
C LEU A 95 5.93 -17.96 17.17
N GLY A 96 4.90 -17.52 17.88
CA GLY A 96 4.40 -18.21 19.08
C GLY A 96 5.08 -17.81 20.40
N ILE A 97 6.19 -17.11 20.39
CA ILE A 97 6.85 -16.60 21.59
C ILE A 97 6.31 -15.20 21.92
N SER A 98 5.68 -15.07 23.08
CA SER A 98 5.13 -13.80 23.53
C SER A 98 6.22 -12.85 24.02
N GLY A 99 6.11 -11.55 23.70
CA GLY A 99 6.97 -10.49 24.23
C GLY A 99 8.14 -10.06 23.33
N THR A 100 8.33 -10.69 22.17
CA THR A 100 9.36 -10.32 21.20
C THR A 100 8.73 -9.68 19.97
N THR A 101 8.70 -8.34 19.90
CA THR A 101 8.38 -7.65 18.62
C THR A 101 9.70 -7.17 18.03
N ASN A 102 10.26 -7.93 17.12
CA ASN A 102 11.59 -7.74 16.55
C ASN A 102 11.60 -7.65 15.03
N LEU A 103 10.43 -7.75 14.40
CA LEU A 103 10.28 -7.61 12.96
C LEU A 103 9.32 -6.46 12.63
N MET A 104 9.73 -5.63 11.71
CA MET A 104 8.93 -4.58 11.08
C MET A 104 9.11 -4.66 9.58
N LYS A 105 8.00 -4.74 8.83
CA LYS A 105 7.98 -4.78 7.37
C LYS A 105 7.09 -3.65 6.87
N VAL A 106 7.54 -2.93 5.86
CA VAL A 106 6.71 -1.98 5.11
C VAL A 106 6.13 -2.73 3.93
N HIS A 107 4.84 -2.60 3.71
CA HIS A 107 4.13 -3.36 2.68
C HIS A 107 3.10 -2.45 1.99
N VAL A 108 3.00 -2.58 0.66
CA VAL A 108 1.93 -1.98 -0.12
C VAL A 108 0.85 -3.02 -0.31
N VAL A 109 -0.38 -2.69 0.08
CA VAL A 109 -1.54 -3.59 0.01
C VAL A 109 -1.88 -3.91 -1.45
N GLY A 110 -2.20 -5.17 -1.72
CA GLY A 110 -2.56 -5.67 -3.05
C GLY A 110 -1.40 -6.35 -3.78
N HIS A 111 -1.72 -6.92 -4.93
CA HIS A 111 -0.74 -7.59 -5.77
C HIS A 111 0.01 -6.57 -6.62
N MET A 112 1.31 -6.47 -6.41
CA MET A 112 2.17 -5.66 -7.25
C MET A 112 2.37 -6.37 -8.61
N LEU A 113 1.61 -5.94 -9.62
CA LEU A 113 1.71 -6.50 -10.98
C LEU A 113 2.98 -6.04 -11.69
N VAL A 114 3.39 -4.79 -11.48
CA VAL A 114 4.57 -4.18 -12.12
C VAL A 114 5.28 -3.27 -11.14
N LYS A 115 6.61 -3.29 -11.17
CA LYS A 115 7.45 -2.37 -10.40
C LYS A 115 8.20 -1.44 -11.35
N GLY A 116 8.06 -0.14 -11.15
CA GLY A 116 8.75 0.89 -11.93
C GLY A 116 9.59 1.81 -11.05
N GLN A 117 10.30 2.71 -11.70
CA GLN A 117 11.03 3.80 -11.04
C GLN A 117 10.16 5.06 -11.11
N GLY A 118 9.84 5.67 -9.96
CA GLY A 118 9.18 6.96 -9.93
C GLY A 118 10.14 8.07 -10.35
N LEU A 119 9.71 8.92 -11.28
CA LEU A 119 10.48 10.08 -11.75
C LEU A 119 10.00 11.37 -11.11
N CYS A 120 8.69 11.51 -10.90
CA CYS A 120 8.06 12.71 -10.34
C CYS A 120 6.64 12.38 -9.86
N GLY A 121 5.97 13.40 -9.33
CA GLY A 121 4.57 13.32 -8.93
C GLY A 121 4.34 12.78 -7.51
N ASN A 122 3.09 12.86 -7.10
CA ASN A 122 2.61 12.32 -5.84
C ASN A 122 2.03 10.91 -6.04
N GLN A 123 1.77 10.22 -4.93
CA GLN A 123 1.04 8.96 -4.97
C GLN A 123 -0.38 9.19 -5.51
N VAL A 124 -0.75 8.49 -6.57
CA VAL A 124 -2.07 8.58 -7.19
C VAL A 124 -2.72 7.21 -7.28
N THR A 125 -4.05 7.19 -7.22
CA THR A 125 -4.86 5.99 -7.42
C THR A 125 -5.92 6.32 -8.46
N ALA A 126 -5.87 5.68 -9.62
CA ALA A 126 -6.82 5.89 -10.70
C ALA A 126 -6.93 4.66 -11.60
N SER A 127 -7.91 4.65 -12.49
CA SER A 127 -8.06 3.59 -13.48
C SER A 127 -6.92 3.63 -14.50
N LEU A 128 -6.39 2.47 -14.86
CA LEU A 128 -5.36 2.36 -15.90
C LEU A 128 -5.98 2.40 -17.30
N CYS A 129 -5.36 3.18 -18.18
CA CYS A 129 -5.57 3.11 -19.63
C CYS A 129 -4.28 2.54 -20.25
N VAL A 130 -4.29 1.26 -20.58
CA VAL A 130 -3.16 0.58 -21.22
C VAL A 130 -3.36 0.69 -22.73
N ALA A 131 -2.38 1.26 -23.43
CA ALA A 131 -2.43 1.44 -24.87
C ALA A 131 -1.10 1.02 -25.52
N HIS A 132 -1.19 0.18 -26.52
CA HIS A 132 -0.03 -0.29 -27.29
C HIS A 132 0.26 0.60 -28.52
N SER A 133 -0.65 1.52 -28.83
CA SER A 133 -0.51 2.48 -29.93
C SER A 133 -1.13 3.83 -29.57
N GLU A 134 -0.72 4.88 -30.30
CA GLU A 134 -1.29 6.23 -30.14
C GLU A 134 -2.78 6.28 -30.45
N GLN A 135 -3.21 5.51 -31.45
CA GLN A 135 -4.62 5.48 -31.85
C GLN A 135 -5.46 4.84 -30.76
N GLU A 136 -5.00 3.72 -30.20
CA GLU A 136 -5.66 3.04 -29.08
C GLU A 136 -5.72 3.95 -27.85
N ALA A 137 -4.65 4.70 -27.56
CA ALA A 137 -4.65 5.67 -26.49
C ALA A 137 -5.72 6.75 -26.69
N LYS A 138 -5.85 7.29 -27.91
CA LYS A 138 -6.86 8.31 -28.23
C LYS A 138 -8.29 7.78 -28.11
N ASP A 139 -8.52 6.50 -28.41
CA ASP A 139 -9.85 5.89 -28.42
C ASP A 139 -10.30 5.43 -27.02
N THR A 140 -9.35 5.00 -26.18
CA THR A 140 -9.67 4.39 -24.88
C THR A 140 -9.46 5.30 -23.69
N PHE A 141 -8.61 6.33 -23.81
CA PHE A 141 -8.27 7.21 -22.70
C PHE A 141 -9.48 8.04 -22.23
N ARG A 142 -9.62 8.11 -20.92
CA ARG A 142 -10.57 9.01 -20.24
C ARG A 142 -9.84 9.95 -19.32
N GLU A 143 -10.35 11.16 -19.17
CA GLU A 143 -9.82 12.15 -18.24
C GLU A 143 -9.77 11.58 -16.80
N GLY A 144 -8.64 11.78 -16.13
CA GLY A 144 -8.38 11.23 -14.79
C GLY A 144 -7.78 9.83 -14.78
N ASN A 145 -7.55 9.18 -15.92
CA ASN A 145 -6.86 7.88 -15.95
C ASN A 145 -5.33 8.05 -15.84
N VAL A 146 -4.67 6.98 -15.39
CA VAL A 146 -3.22 6.80 -15.57
C VAL A 146 -2.99 6.17 -16.94
N LEU A 147 -2.24 6.85 -17.80
CA LEU A 147 -1.89 6.35 -19.12
C LEU A 147 -0.66 5.43 -19.02
N VAL A 148 -0.78 4.22 -19.55
CA VAL A 148 0.32 3.27 -19.72
C VAL A 148 0.60 3.13 -21.21
N ILE A 149 1.80 3.51 -21.63
CA ILE A 149 2.19 3.47 -23.05
C ILE A 149 3.69 3.23 -23.20
N HIS A 150 4.09 2.59 -24.28
CA HIS A 150 5.50 2.32 -24.54
C HIS A 150 6.30 3.63 -24.72
N LYS A 151 5.78 4.57 -25.53
CA LYS A 151 6.47 5.82 -25.83
C LYS A 151 5.47 6.96 -26.06
N VAL A 152 5.80 8.15 -25.55
CA VAL A 152 5.00 9.36 -25.77
C VAL A 152 5.46 10.08 -27.03
N THR A 153 4.49 10.51 -27.84
CA THR A 153 4.70 11.39 -29.00
C THR A 153 4.11 12.76 -28.75
N ARG A 154 4.44 13.72 -29.61
CA ARG A 154 3.93 15.09 -29.51
C ARG A 154 2.41 15.18 -29.60
N GLU A 155 1.78 14.23 -30.30
CA GLU A 155 0.33 14.19 -30.46
C GLU A 155 -0.43 13.81 -29.20
N LEU A 156 0.23 13.10 -28.26
CA LEU A 156 -0.35 12.69 -26.99
C LEU A 156 -0.23 13.77 -25.89
N LEU A 157 0.55 14.81 -26.09
CA LEU A 157 0.76 15.86 -25.09
C LEU A 157 -0.54 16.54 -24.59
N PRO A 158 -1.53 16.84 -25.45
CA PRO A 158 -2.81 17.40 -24.98
C PRO A 158 -3.59 16.45 -24.08
N MET A 159 -3.44 15.14 -24.30
CA MET A 159 -4.06 14.08 -23.49
C MET A 159 -3.38 13.95 -22.13
N LEU A 160 -2.05 14.03 -22.08
CA LEU A 160 -1.28 13.95 -20.82
C LEU A 160 -1.68 15.04 -19.83
N ARG A 161 -2.07 16.22 -20.30
CA ARG A 161 -2.58 17.29 -19.41
C ARG A 161 -3.86 16.93 -18.67
N LYS A 162 -4.57 15.90 -19.12
CA LYS A 162 -5.80 15.39 -18.52
C LYS A 162 -5.59 14.06 -17.78
N ALA A 163 -4.39 13.51 -17.85
CA ALA A 163 -4.01 12.30 -17.16
C ALA A 163 -3.65 12.62 -15.70
N THR A 164 -3.96 11.67 -14.81
CA THR A 164 -3.57 11.73 -13.40
C THR A 164 -2.18 11.16 -13.18
N GLY A 165 -1.68 10.37 -14.11
CA GLY A 165 -0.35 9.77 -14.07
C GLY A 165 0.06 9.19 -15.42
N LEU A 166 1.35 8.97 -15.58
CA LEU A 166 1.95 8.40 -16.77
C LEU A 166 2.91 7.27 -16.39
N ILE A 167 2.73 6.10 -17.01
CA ILE A 167 3.64 4.95 -16.91
C ILE A 167 4.23 4.71 -18.29
N LEU A 168 5.55 4.74 -18.38
CA LEU A 168 6.30 4.49 -19.60
C LEU A 168 7.00 3.14 -19.52
N GLU A 169 6.94 2.36 -20.58
CA GLU A 169 7.74 1.14 -20.73
C GLU A 169 9.15 1.46 -21.24
N ASP A 170 9.36 2.63 -21.85
CA ASP A 170 10.67 3.11 -22.28
C ASP A 170 11.47 3.62 -21.08
N SER A 171 12.63 3.02 -20.85
CA SER A 171 13.54 3.36 -19.74
C SER A 171 14.41 4.60 -19.99
N ASN A 172 14.20 5.34 -21.08
CA ASN A 172 14.98 6.53 -21.39
C ASN A 172 14.53 7.74 -20.57
N PRO A 173 15.32 8.18 -19.56
CA PRO A 173 14.96 9.31 -18.71
C PRO A 173 14.94 10.66 -19.44
N ASP A 174 15.63 10.76 -20.60
CA ASP A 174 15.67 11.96 -21.44
C ASP A 174 14.61 11.91 -22.56
N GLY A 175 13.75 10.90 -22.55
CA GLY A 175 12.67 10.75 -23.52
C GLY A 175 11.59 11.82 -23.37
N LEU A 176 10.90 12.11 -24.48
CA LEU A 176 9.83 13.12 -24.50
C LEU A 176 8.75 12.85 -23.42
N GLY A 177 8.46 11.58 -23.15
CA GLY A 177 7.49 11.19 -22.12
C GLY A 177 7.94 11.52 -20.71
N ALA A 178 9.19 11.24 -20.37
CA ALA A 178 9.77 11.56 -19.06
C ALA A 178 9.81 13.07 -18.84
N ILE A 179 10.26 13.84 -19.84
CA ILE A 179 10.30 15.31 -19.77
C ILE A 179 8.86 15.88 -19.66
N ALA A 180 7.90 15.33 -20.38
CA ALA A 180 6.50 15.77 -20.31
C ALA A 180 5.90 15.46 -18.92
N GLY A 181 6.12 14.25 -18.38
CA GLY A 181 5.69 13.88 -17.03
C GLY A 181 6.25 14.80 -15.96
N LEU A 182 7.57 15.07 -15.98
CA LEU A 182 8.24 16.01 -15.10
C LEU A 182 7.67 17.44 -15.19
N SER A 183 7.38 17.90 -16.41
CA SER A 183 6.86 19.26 -16.63
C SER A 183 5.40 19.44 -16.22
N LEU A 184 4.62 18.37 -16.22
CA LEU A 184 3.20 18.35 -15.86
C LEU A 184 2.96 17.88 -14.41
N ASP A 185 4.00 17.40 -13.73
CA ASP A 185 3.96 16.81 -12.37
C ASP A 185 2.97 15.63 -12.24
N ILE A 186 3.02 14.71 -13.25
CA ILE A 186 2.13 13.54 -13.36
C ILE A 186 2.91 12.24 -13.42
#